data_17c97bf3365d7a2e6c8dac8a1f2a634c
#
_entry.id   17c97bf3365d7a2e6c8dac8a1f2a634c
#
_cell.length_a   1.000
_cell.length_b   1.000
_cell.length_c   1.000
_cell.angle_alpha   90.00
_cell.angle_beta   90.00
_cell.angle_gamma   90.00
#
_symmetry.space_group_name_H-M   'P 1'
#
loop_
_entity.id
_entity.type
_entity.pdbx_description
1 polymer ?
#
loop_
_entity_poly.entity_id
_entity_poly.type
_entity_poly.pdbx_seq_one_letter_code
_entity_poly.pdbx_strand_id
1 'polypeptide(L)'
;MFRVSCIQLRSNNNIHNNLDKTSKLIIKAIKQKTDFIITPEVSSHFSLNKKELLKICTSMQNDIYLNGIKKLAKKYKKWILIGSLIIKISKNKLVNRSVLIDRSGKIRTYYDKIHMYDVVLSKKEKYFESKS
;
A
#
# COMPACT_ATOMS: atom_id res chain seq x y z
N MET A 1 3.18 19.36 19.78
CA MET A 1 2.78 17.92 19.83
C MET A 1 2.76 17.38 18.42
N PHE A 2 3.41 16.24 18.14
CA PHE A 2 3.41 15.56 16.85
C PHE A 2 2.29 14.52 16.81
N ARG A 3 1.42 14.58 15.79
CA ARG A 3 0.24 13.72 15.68
C ARG A 3 0.36 12.75 14.52
N VAL A 4 0.21 11.46 14.79
CA VAL A 4 0.20 10.38 13.81
C VAL A 4 -1.21 9.84 13.66
N SER A 5 -1.63 9.59 12.42
CA SER A 5 -2.88 8.89 12.11
C SER A 5 -2.60 7.57 11.42
N CYS A 6 -3.02 6.48 12.06
CA CYS A 6 -3.00 5.16 11.47
C CYS A 6 -4.34 4.90 10.78
N ILE A 7 -4.31 4.71 9.47
CA ILE A 7 -5.49 4.40 8.67
C ILE A 7 -5.76 2.90 8.74
N GLN A 8 -7.00 2.52 9.05
CA GLN A 8 -7.43 1.12 8.99
C GLN A 8 -8.23 0.88 7.71
N LEU A 9 -7.84 -0.11 6.92
CA LEU A 9 -8.45 -0.45 5.64
C LEU A 9 -8.90 -1.91 5.61
N ARG A 10 -9.89 -2.16 4.77
CA ARG A 10 -10.23 -3.49 4.27
C ARG A 10 -10.05 -3.44 2.76
N SER A 11 -8.83 -3.73 2.31
CA SER A 11 -8.48 -3.75 0.88
C SER A 11 -9.08 -4.98 0.18
N ASN A 12 -9.37 -4.82 -1.11
CA ASN A 12 -9.83 -5.88 -2.00
C ASN A 12 -8.98 -5.86 -3.29
N ASN A 13 -9.38 -6.59 -4.32
CA ASN A 13 -8.67 -6.66 -5.60
C ASN A 13 -8.94 -5.46 -6.54
N ASN A 14 -9.73 -4.47 -6.12
CA ASN A 14 -10.03 -3.28 -6.93
C ASN A 14 -9.24 -2.06 -6.45
N ILE A 15 -8.20 -1.68 -7.19
CA ILE A 15 -7.29 -0.58 -6.86
C ILE A 15 -8.00 0.79 -6.75
N HIS A 16 -8.98 1.06 -7.63
CA HIS A 16 -9.70 2.33 -7.63
C HIS A 16 -10.56 2.48 -6.39
N ASN A 17 -11.25 1.40 -5.99
CA ASN A 17 -12.05 1.37 -4.77
C ASN A 17 -11.18 1.54 -3.53
N ASN A 18 -10.02 0.86 -3.48
CA ASN A 18 -9.09 0.98 -2.36
C ASN A 18 -8.49 2.38 -2.28
N LEU A 19 -8.12 2.98 -3.41
CA LEU A 19 -7.63 4.36 -3.48
C LEU A 19 -8.69 5.36 -3.01
N ASP A 20 -9.94 5.23 -3.44
CA ASP A 20 -11.04 6.12 -3.02
C ASP A 20 -11.27 6.04 -1.50
N LYS A 21 -11.39 4.82 -0.95
CA LYS A 21 -11.54 4.62 0.49
C LYS A 21 -10.38 5.22 1.29
N THR A 22 -9.14 4.94 0.85
CA THR A 22 -7.94 5.45 1.52
C THR A 22 -7.90 6.97 1.45
N SER A 23 -8.22 7.56 0.30
CA SER A 23 -8.25 9.01 0.12
C SER A 23 -9.23 9.69 1.07
N LYS A 24 -10.42 9.15 1.22
CA LYS A 24 -11.45 9.66 2.16
C LYS A 24 -10.95 9.62 3.61
N LEU A 25 -10.29 8.53 4.02
CA LEU A 25 -9.76 8.39 5.38
C LEU A 25 -8.55 9.32 5.62
N ILE A 26 -7.65 9.46 4.63
CA ILE A 26 -6.54 10.43 4.69
C ILE A 26 -7.09 11.85 4.87
N ILE A 27 -8.09 12.25 4.09
CA ILE A 27 -8.71 13.60 4.20
C ILE A 27 -9.34 13.79 5.59
N LYS A 28 -9.99 12.75 6.13
CA LYS A 28 -10.53 12.79 7.51
C LYS A 28 -9.42 12.99 8.55
N ALA A 29 -8.31 12.27 8.43
CA ALA A 29 -7.14 12.41 9.30
C ALA A 29 -6.55 13.83 9.22
N ILE A 30 -6.47 14.42 8.02
CA ILE A 30 -5.98 15.78 7.81
C ILE A 30 -6.86 16.82 8.53
N LYS A 31 -8.18 16.67 8.50
CA LYS A 31 -9.12 17.53 9.24
C LYS A 31 -8.87 17.47 10.76
N GLN A 32 -8.31 16.38 11.26
CA GLN A 32 -7.91 16.21 12.67
C GLN A 32 -6.50 16.74 12.97
N LYS A 33 -5.92 17.55 12.09
CA LYS A 33 -4.60 18.18 12.23
C LYS A 33 -3.44 17.17 12.39
N THR A 34 -3.49 16.05 11.68
CA THR A 34 -2.41 15.06 11.68
C THR A 34 -1.14 15.60 10.99
N ASP A 35 0.04 15.18 11.45
CA ASP A 35 1.34 15.54 10.88
C ASP A 35 1.89 14.43 9.98
N PHE A 36 1.61 13.17 10.34
CA PHE A 36 2.10 11.98 9.67
C PHE A 36 0.96 10.95 9.54
N ILE A 37 0.86 10.32 8.38
CA ILE A 37 -0.20 9.36 8.08
C ILE A 37 0.43 8.02 7.71
N ILE A 38 -0.12 6.93 8.24
CA ILE A 38 0.33 5.56 7.95
C ILE A 38 -0.86 4.77 7.43
N THR A 39 -0.71 4.07 6.31
CA THR A 39 -1.68 3.08 5.83
C THR A 39 -1.22 1.67 6.20
N PRO A 40 -2.12 0.68 6.24
CA PRO A 40 -1.74 -0.69 6.59
C PRO A 40 -0.97 -1.41 5.48
N GLU A 41 -0.56 -2.64 5.76
CA GLU A 41 0.02 -3.56 4.78
C GLU A 41 -0.97 -3.84 3.63
N VAL A 42 -0.44 -4.02 2.42
CA VAL A 42 -1.19 -4.37 1.20
C VAL A 42 -2.39 -3.46 0.95
N SER A 43 -2.14 -2.15 1.00
CA SER A 43 -3.20 -1.14 0.89
C SER A 43 -3.80 -1.02 -0.51
N SER A 44 -3.03 -1.31 -1.58
CA SER A 44 -3.46 -1.10 -2.97
C SER A 44 -4.32 -2.23 -3.52
N HIS A 45 -3.91 -3.47 -3.30
CA HIS A 45 -4.59 -4.67 -3.79
C HIS A 45 -4.47 -5.76 -2.74
N PHE A 46 -5.52 -6.56 -2.59
CA PHE A 46 -5.46 -7.78 -1.81
C PHE A 46 -6.08 -8.93 -2.63
N SER A 47 -5.29 -9.96 -2.90
CA SER A 47 -5.74 -11.23 -3.46
C SER A 47 -4.82 -12.36 -2.98
N LEU A 48 -5.40 -13.50 -2.69
CA LEU A 48 -4.65 -14.74 -2.38
C LEU A 48 -4.16 -15.46 -3.66
N ASN A 49 -4.53 -14.94 -4.84
CA ASN A 49 -4.19 -15.54 -6.12
C ASN A 49 -3.05 -14.78 -6.79
N LYS A 50 -1.85 -15.36 -6.77
CA LYS A 50 -0.66 -14.80 -7.43
C LYS A 50 -0.87 -14.49 -8.92
N LYS A 51 -1.55 -15.36 -9.67
CA LYS A 51 -1.80 -15.14 -11.11
C LYS A 51 -2.65 -13.88 -11.33
N GLU A 52 -3.60 -13.62 -10.42
CA GLU A 52 -4.40 -12.40 -10.43
C GLU A 52 -3.52 -11.19 -10.14
N LEU A 53 -2.71 -11.22 -9.06
CA LEU A 53 -1.80 -10.13 -8.71
C LEU A 53 -0.81 -9.82 -9.84
N LEU A 54 -0.24 -10.82 -10.51
CA LEU A 54 0.66 -10.61 -11.65
C LEU A 54 -0.02 -9.91 -12.84
N LYS A 55 -1.34 -10.04 -12.99
CA LYS A 55 -2.11 -9.36 -14.04
C LYS A 55 -2.44 -7.91 -13.68
N ILE A 56 -2.79 -7.65 -12.42
CA ILE A 56 -3.30 -6.35 -11.98
C ILE A 56 -2.21 -5.42 -11.43
N CYS A 57 -1.16 -5.96 -10.83
CA CYS A 57 -0.07 -5.15 -10.28
C CYS A 57 0.83 -4.60 -11.37
N THR A 58 1.31 -3.37 -11.17
CA THR A 58 2.15 -2.62 -12.11
C THR A 58 3.47 -2.22 -11.47
N SER A 59 4.36 -1.59 -12.24
CA SER A 59 5.58 -0.98 -11.71
C SER A 59 5.25 0.23 -10.83
N MET A 60 6.20 0.66 -9.99
CA MET A 60 6.03 1.86 -9.15
C MET A 60 5.63 3.10 -9.94
N GLN A 61 6.19 3.28 -11.15
CA GLN A 61 5.89 4.45 -11.98
C GLN A 61 4.43 4.46 -12.44
N ASN A 62 3.87 3.28 -12.71
CA ASN A 62 2.54 3.13 -13.28
C ASN A 62 1.47 2.79 -12.23
N ASP A 63 1.85 2.62 -10.97
CA ASP A 63 0.90 2.24 -9.93
C ASP A 63 -0.07 3.40 -9.62
N ILE A 64 -1.36 3.14 -9.88
CA ILE A 64 -2.44 4.12 -9.75
C ILE A 64 -2.61 4.53 -8.28
N TYR A 65 -2.53 3.58 -7.34
CA TYR A 65 -2.69 3.86 -5.92
C TYR A 65 -1.56 4.73 -5.41
N LEU A 66 -0.30 4.34 -5.67
CA LEU A 66 0.87 5.11 -5.28
C LEU A 66 0.82 6.54 -5.84
N ASN A 67 0.49 6.69 -7.12
CA ASN A 67 0.38 8.00 -7.76
C ASN A 67 -0.75 8.84 -7.17
N GLY A 68 -1.88 8.23 -6.79
CA GLY A 68 -2.96 8.89 -6.07
C GLY A 68 -2.53 9.39 -4.69
N ILE A 69 -1.85 8.56 -3.91
CA ILE A 69 -1.36 8.96 -2.58
C ILE A 69 -0.28 10.03 -2.66
N LYS A 70 0.63 9.99 -3.66
CA LYS A 70 1.61 11.07 -3.92
C LYS A 70 0.94 12.41 -4.16
N LYS A 71 -0.15 12.43 -4.95
CA LYS A 71 -0.96 13.65 -5.19
C LYS A 71 -1.57 14.19 -3.89
N LEU A 72 -2.08 13.32 -3.02
CA LEU A 72 -2.63 13.72 -1.72
C LEU A 72 -1.53 14.28 -0.79
N ALA A 73 -0.38 13.61 -0.70
CA ALA A 73 0.76 14.08 0.09
C ALA A 73 1.19 15.49 -0.33
N LYS A 74 1.33 15.74 -1.64
CA LYS A 74 1.66 17.05 -2.22
C LYS A 74 0.58 18.10 -1.95
N LYS A 75 -0.68 17.76 -2.25
CA LYS A 75 -1.83 18.69 -2.11
C LYS A 75 -1.98 19.18 -0.67
N TYR A 76 -1.89 18.28 0.28
CA TYR A 76 -2.13 18.59 1.70
C TYR A 76 -0.86 18.82 2.52
N LYS A 77 0.31 18.77 1.88
CA LYS A 77 1.65 18.96 2.49
C LYS A 77 1.86 18.05 3.71
N LYS A 78 1.54 16.76 3.56
CA LYS A 78 1.65 15.75 4.63
C LYS A 78 2.64 14.66 4.27
N TRP A 79 3.35 14.15 5.28
CA TRP A 79 4.10 12.93 5.18
C TRP A 79 3.16 11.74 5.19
N ILE A 80 3.35 10.78 4.29
CA ILE A 80 2.55 9.55 4.23
C ILE A 80 3.49 8.37 4.09
N LEU A 81 3.36 7.40 5.01
CA LEU A 81 3.95 6.07 4.89
C LEU A 81 2.86 5.12 4.39
N ILE A 82 3.04 4.61 3.18
CA ILE A 82 2.22 3.48 2.72
C ILE A 82 2.82 2.24 3.35
N GLY A 83 2.05 1.56 4.22
CA GLY A 83 2.49 0.41 5.01
C GLY A 83 2.89 -0.78 4.15
N SER A 84 2.20 -1.01 3.02
CA SER A 84 2.80 -1.56 1.81
C SER A 84 1.87 -1.57 0.59
N LEU A 85 2.50 -1.85 -0.54
CA LEU A 85 1.91 -2.06 -1.87
C LEU A 85 2.48 -3.35 -2.44
N ILE A 86 1.72 -4.03 -3.28
CA ILE A 86 2.25 -5.09 -4.13
C ILE A 86 2.70 -4.47 -5.45
N ILE A 87 3.99 -4.47 -5.69
CA ILE A 87 4.64 -3.86 -6.85
C ILE A 87 5.25 -4.92 -7.75
N LYS A 88 5.01 -4.80 -9.05
CA LYS A 88 5.61 -5.67 -10.07
C LYS A 88 6.98 -5.14 -10.47
N ILE A 89 8.03 -5.93 -10.24
CA ILE A 89 9.41 -5.54 -10.56
C ILE A 89 9.95 -6.26 -11.81
N SER A 90 9.30 -7.36 -12.23
CA SER A 90 9.55 -8.03 -13.50
C SER A 90 8.33 -8.81 -13.96
N LYS A 91 8.41 -9.48 -15.14
CA LYS A 91 7.28 -10.24 -15.70
C LYS A 91 6.61 -11.19 -14.70
N ASN A 92 7.41 -11.85 -13.85
CA ASN A 92 6.92 -12.89 -12.93
C ASN A 92 7.27 -12.62 -11.46
N LYS A 93 7.71 -11.39 -11.11
CA LYS A 93 8.17 -11.07 -9.77
C LYS A 93 7.41 -9.88 -9.19
N LEU A 94 6.82 -10.11 -8.04
CA LEU A 94 6.16 -9.11 -7.20
C LEU A 94 7.00 -8.89 -5.94
N VAL A 95 6.89 -7.71 -5.36
CA VAL A 95 7.44 -7.37 -4.05
C VAL A 95 6.37 -6.69 -3.21
N ASN A 96 6.41 -6.94 -1.91
CA ASN A 96 5.60 -6.25 -0.91
C ASN A 96 6.43 -5.06 -0.40
N ARG A 97 6.10 -3.84 -0.85
CA ARG A 97 6.93 -2.63 -0.70
C ARG A 97 6.25 -1.57 0.15
N SER A 98 6.89 -1.19 1.25
CA SER A 98 6.56 0.01 2.00
C SER A 98 7.18 1.24 1.34
N VAL A 99 6.46 2.37 1.32
CA VAL A 99 6.91 3.58 0.60
C VAL A 99 6.69 4.82 1.45
N LEU A 100 7.75 5.58 1.73
CA LEU A 100 7.68 6.86 2.43
C LEU A 100 7.61 8.01 1.42
N ILE A 101 6.55 8.83 1.54
CA ILE A 101 6.27 9.97 0.68
C ILE A 101 6.35 11.26 1.50
N ASP A 102 7.09 12.25 1.01
CA ASP A 102 7.21 13.55 1.67
C ASP A 102 6.08 14.52 1.33
N ARG A 103 6.12 15.70 1.95
CA ARG A 103 5.17 16.79 1.78
C ARG A 103 5.10 17.37 0.36
N SER A 104 6.10 17.10 -0.46
CA SER A 104 6.13 17.50 -1.88
C SER A 104 5.57 16.41 -2.81
N GLY A 105 5.18 15.26 -2.27
CA GLY A 105 4.72 14.09 -3.02
C GLY A 105 5.85 13.27 -3.64
N LYS A 106 7.11 13.48 -3.21
CA LYS A 106 8.27 12.71 -3.67
C LYS A 106 8.47 11.50 -2.76
N ILE A 107 8.83 10.38 -3.36
CA ILE A 107 9.27 9.19 -2.63
C ILE A 107 10.65 9.49 -2.05
N ARG A 108 10.80 9.33 -0.74
CA ARG A 108 12.07 9.54 -0.03
C ARG A 108 12.85 8.25 0.15
N THR A 109 12.14 7.18 0.44
CA THR A 109 12.71 5.84 0.58
C THR A 109 11.62 4.80 0.43
N TYR A 110 12.03 3.56 0.24
CA TYR A 110 11.16 2.39 0.25
C TYR A 110 11.89 1.19 0.87
N TYR A 111 11.11 0.21 1.27
CA TYR A 111 11.61 -1.04 1.84
C TYR A 111 10.81 -2.21 1.28
N ASP A 112 11.50 -3.22 0.76
CA ASP A 112 10.87 -4.47 0.32
C ASP A 112 10.88 -5.47 1.47
N LYS A 113 9.71 -6.03 1.79
CA LYS A 113 9.55 -7.03 2.83
C LYS A 113 10.44 -8.24 2.53
N ILE A 114 11.27 -8.61 3.50
CA ILE A 114 12.22 -9.72 3.39
C ILE A 114 11.61 -11.00 3.99
N HIS A 115 10.98 -10.89 5.16
CA HIS A 115 10.37 -12.01 5.87
C HIS A 115 8.91 -12.18 5.43
N MET A 116 8.65 -13.27 4.70
CA MET A 116 7.33 -13.58 4.18
C MET A 116 6.50 -14.34 5.19
N TYR A 117 5.18 -14.13 5.13
CA TYR A 117 4.24 -14.81 6.02
C TYR A 117 3.72 -16.08 5.36
N ASP A 118 4.18 -17.22 5.84
CA ASP A 118 3.72 -18.53 5.40
C ASP A 118 2.89 -19.16 6.51
N VAL A 119 1.67 -19.60 6.21
CA VAL A 119 0.78 -20.21 7.18
C VAL A 119 0.08 -21.45 6.64
N VAL A 120 -0.02 -22.45 7.49
CA VAL A 120 -0.80 -23.66 7.27
C VAL A 120 -1.88 -23.71 8.34
N LEU A 121 -3.12 -23.39 7.97
CA LEU A 121 -4.27 -23.41 8.87
C LEU A 121 -4.89 -24.79 8.97
N SER A 122 -4.83 -25.57 7.87
CA SER A 122 -5.29 -26.96 7.82
C SER A 122 -4.62 -27.71 6.66
N LYS A 123 -4.89 -29.03 6.52
CA LYS A 123 -4.42 -29.80 5.36
C LYS A 123 -4.88 -29.21 4.01
N LYS A 124 -6.03 -28.52 4.01
CA LYS A 124 -6.65 -27.92 2.81
C LYS A 124 -6.37 -26.42 2.67
N GLU A 125 -6.09 -25.72 3.76
CA GLU A 125 -5.91 -24.27 3.79
C GLU A 125 -4.45 -23.92 4.09
N LYS A 126 -3.72 -23.58 3.04
CA LYS A 126 -2.31 -23.21 3.10
C LYS A 126 -2.12 -21.90 2.34
N TYR A 127 -1.44 -20.94 2.95
CA TYR A 127 -1.04 -19.70 2.32
C TYR A 127 0.48 -19.55 2.42
N PHE A 128 1.14 -19.32 1.29
CA PHE A 128 2.59 -19.15 1.19
C PHE A 128 2.90 -17.84 0.48
N GLU A 129 3.18 -16.79 1.25
CA GLU A 129 3.65 -15.51 0.70
C GLU A 129 5.04 -15.66 0.07
N SER A 130 5.90 -16.52 0.63
CA SER A 130 7.25 -16.80 0.12
C SER A 130 7.27 -17.40 -1.29
N LYS A 131 6.15 -18.02 -1.71
CA LYS A 131 5.95 -18.57 -3.06
C LYS A 131 5.15 -17.63 -3.97
N SER A 132 4.89 -16.42 -3.49
CA SER A 132 4.09 -15.40 -4.19
C SER A 132 4.91 -14.64 -5.21
#